data_526215d4350851b4df1eceacc6baba4e
#
_entry.id   526215d4350851b4df1eceacc6baba4e
#
_cell.length_a   1.000
_cell.length_b   1.000
_cell.length_c   1.000
_cell.angle_alpha   90.00
_cell.angle_beta   90.00
_cell.angle_gamma   90.00
#
_symmetry.space_group_name_H-M   'P 1'
#
loop_
_entity.id
_entity.type
_entity.pdbx_description
1 polymer ?
#
loop_
_entity_poly.entity_id
_entity_poly.type
_entity_poly.pdbx_seq_one_letter_code
_entity_poly.pdbx_strand_id
1 'polypeptide(L)'
;MIDLHRAVLGLGLAFALAVAPAEAAASSTIAIIKSDDLDAYDAPIDVFRGRIGRSVEVHTIGGDKAVGERLMAKLAADPPEAVFALGAKAAWLVSHQLPQVPMVHAMVLDPSRYGIDGPAVTGIRMQPPPDLVLAQLQLLAPDVKRLGIVLSTTNNDPMIGEAIQAARNAGYTVIARRVGNERDVRAALRRMPAEVDAVWLLPDPVVVTPRNFQVLQAEALAAHLPVLAYSEGLVQAGALMCVAPDPDAVGRMAADQLLRHFAGENIGVLDRAAPEVVRVVLNRQTQEAIGLTIDPTLLAFVDEVLARPRRR
;
A
#
# COMPACT_ATOMS: atom_id res chain seq x y z
N MET A 1 -52.68 -45.57 -72.78
CA MET A 1 -52.93 -46.22 -71.51
C MET A 1 -51.73 -45.91 -70.68
N ILE A 2 -51.90 -45.02 -69.75
CA ILE A 2 -50.92 -44.23 -69.14
C ILE A 2 -50.93 -44.56 -67.64
N ASP A 3 -49.82 -44.94 -67.08
CA ASP A 3 -49.73 -45.10 -65.62
C ASP A 3 -48.77 -44.07 -65.01
N LEU A 4 -49.29 -43.38 -64.07
CA LEU A 4 -48.72 -42.21 -63.44
C LEU A 4 -48.18 -42.65 -62.08
N HIS A 5 -46.84 -42.69 -61.92
CA HIS A 5 -46.25 -42.97 -60.61
C HIS A 5 -45.90 -41.67 -59.94
N ARG A 6 -46.57 -41.39 -58.82
CA ARG A 6 -46.27 -40.27 -57.88
C ARG A 6 -45.06 -40.63 -57.02
N ALA A 7 -44.01 -39.87 -57.18
CA ALA A 7 -42.94 -39.86 -56.23
C ALA A 7 -43.19 -38.78 -55.12
N VAL A 8 -43.28 -39.21 -53.88
CA VAL A 8 -43.37 -38.32 -52.72
C VAL A 8 -41.95 -38.17 -52.15
N LEU A 9 -41.34 -36.97 -52.33
CA LEU A 9 -40.10 -36.58 -51.62
C LEU A 9 -40.48 -36.13 -50.23
N GLY A 10 -40.07 -36.91 -49.22
CA GLY A 10 -40.09 -36.49 -47.81
C GLY A 10 -38.90 -35.60 -47.50
N LEU A 11 -39.11 -34.32 -47.20
CA LEU A 11 -38.10 -33.36 -46.74
C LEU A 11 -37.95 -33.50 -45.24
N GLY A 12 -36.91 -34.21 -44.79
CA GLY A 12 -36.55 -34.30 -43.36
C GLY A 12 -35.84 -33.03 -42.91
N LEU A 13 -36.50 -32.19 -42.12
CA LEU A 13 -35.94 -31.01 -41.49
C LEU A 13 -35.16 -31.44 -40.24
N ALA A 14 -33.84 -31.58 -40.37
CA ALA A 14 -32.97 -31.80 -39.21
C ALA A 14 -32.81 -30.50 -38.42
N PHE A 15 -33.42 -30.43 -37.25
CA PHE A 15 -33.27 -29.34 -36.30
C PHE A 15 -31.92 -29.55 -35.55
N ALA A 16 -30.86 -28.87 -35.99
CA ALA A 16 -29.62 -28.83 -35.25
C ALA A 16 -29.82 -27.94 -34.01
N LEU A 17 -29.91 -28.57 -32.83
CA LEU A 17 -29.83 -27.86 -31.55
C LEU A 17 -28.40 -27.32 -31.42
N ALA A 18 -28.22 -26.04 -31.68
CA ALA A 18 -27.00 -25.33 -31.32
C ALA A 18 -26.93 -25.24 -29.79
N VAL A 19 -26.14 -26.08 -29.17
CA VAL A 19 -25.73 -25.93 -27.75
C VAL A 19 -24.80 -24.73 -27.73
N ALA A 20 -25.33 -23.56 -27.35
CA ALA A 20 -24.47 -22.42 -26.99
C ALA A 20 -23.61 -22.84 -25.81
N PRO A 21 -22.30 -22.56 -25.83
CA PRO A 21 -21.48 -22.77 -24.65
C PRO A 21 -22.10 -21.95 -23.51
N ALA A 22 -22.41 -22.59 -22.39
CA ALA A 22 -22.79 -21.90 -21.18
C ALA A 22 -21.54 -21.03 -20.80
N GLU A 23 -21.61 -19.73 -21.01
CA GLU A 23 -20.72 -18.81 -20.37
C GLU A 23 -20.81 -19.13 -18.89
N ALA A 24 -19.72 -19.64 -18.32
CA ALA A 24 -19.60 -19.81 -16.90
C ALA A 24 -19.91 -18.44 -16.28
N ALA A 25 -21.03 -18.32 -15.60
CA ALA A 25 -21.41 -17.10 -14.91
C ALA A 25 -20.27 -16.79 -13.95
N ALA A 26 -19.47 -15.77 -14.27
CA ALA A 26 -18.42 -15.31 -13.39
C ALA A 26 -19.03 -15.07 -12.01
N SER A 27 -18.38 -15.58 -10.97
CA SER A 27 -18.83 -15.38 -9.60
C SER A 27 -19.01 -13.87 -9.37
N SER A 28 -20.20 -13.43 -8.99
CA SER A 28 -20.47 -12.01 -8.70
C SER A 28 -19.83 -11.56 -7.38
N THR A 29 -18.83 -12.29 -6.91
CA THR A 29 -18.16 -12.13 -5.62
C THR A 29 -16.79 -11.48 -5.81
N ILE A 30 -16.50 -10.48 -4.98
CA ILE A 30 -15.18 -9.87 -4.91
C ILE A 30 -14.38 -10.58 -3.83
N ALA A 31 -13.15 -10.97 -4.13
CA ALA A 31 -12.25 -11.52 -3.14
C ALA A 31 -11.39 -10.42 -2.50
N ILE A 32 -11.41 -10.30 -1.18
CA ILE A 32 -10.41 -9.56 -0.43
C ILE A 32 -9.34 -10.54 0.02
N ILE A 33 -8.08 -10.28 -0.31
CA ILE A 33 -6.96 -11.16 0.04
C ILE A 33 -5.95 -10.42 0.91
N LYS A 34 -5.82 -10.84 2.17
CA LYS A 34 -4.87 -10.31 3.13
C LYS A 34 -3.54 -11.07 3.06
N SER A 35 -2.42 -10.37 2.96
CA SER A 35 -1.08 -10.96 3.04
C SER A 35 -0.80 -11.62 4.39
N ASP A 36 -1.33 -11.01 5.46
CA ASP A 36 -1.19 -11.46 6.84
C ASP A 36 -2.45 -11.06 7.64
N ASP A 37 -2.52 -11.43 8.91
CA ASP A 37 -3.61 -11.02 9.79
C ASP A 37 -3.16 -9.82 10.63
N LEU A 38 -3.33 -8.62 10.04
CA LEU A 38 -2.93 -7.36 10.66
C LEU A 38 -4.17 -6.50 10.91
N ASP A 39 -4.30 -5.96 12.12
CA ASP A 39 -5.36 -5.02 12.53
C ASP A 39 -5.44 -3.81 11.57
N ALA A 40 -4.31 -3.40 10.99
CA ALA A 40 -4.25 -2.29 10.03
C ALA A 40 -5.04 -2.53 8.73
N TYR A 41 -5.46 -3.76 8.47
CA TYR A 41 -6.28 -4.10 7.29
C TYR A 41 -7.79 -3.99 7.55
N ASP A 42 -8.22 -3.92 8.81
CA ASP A 42 -9.65 -4.01 9.16
C ASP A 42 -10.42 -2.77 8.69
N ALA A 43 -9.95 -1.57 9.02
CA ALA A 43 -10.63 -0.34 8.62
C ALA A 43 -10.77 -0.18 7.09
N PRO A 44 -9.73 -0.40 6.24
CA PRO A 44 -9.89 -0.42 4.78
C PRO A 44 -10.90 -1.46 4.29
N ILE A 45 -10.93 -2.65 4.90
CA ILE A 45 -11.87 -3.72 4.53
C ILE A 45 -13.30 -3.32 4.84
N ASP A 46 -13.57 -2.79 6.03
CA ASP A 46 -14.91 -2.43 6.47
C ASP A 46 -15.49 -1.32 5.60
N VAL A 47 -14.69 -0.29 5.33
CA VAL A 47 -15.11 0.80 4.44
C VAL A 47 -15.30 0.32 3.01
N PHE A 48 -14.40 -0.52 2.49
CA PHE A 48 -14.54 -1.12 1.17
C PHE A 48 -15.85 -1.92 1.05
N ARG A 49 -16.15 -2.80 2.02
CA ARG A 49 -17.40 -3.59 2.06
C ARG A 49 -18.63 -2.72 2.07
N GLY A 50 -18.64 -1.68 2.90
CA GLY A 50 -19.77 -0.75 2.99
C GLY A 50 -20.04 0.01 1.70
N ARG A 51 -19.00 0.22 0.86
CA ARG A 51 -19.10 1.04 -0.35
C ARG A 51 -19.32 0.26 -1.64
N ILE A 52 -18.76 -0.94 -1.75
CA ILE A 52 -18.73 -1.69 -3.02
C ILE A 52 -20.11 -2.20 -3.48
N GLY A 53 -21.05 -2.44 -2.55
CA GLY A 53 -22.41 -2.86 -2.85
C GLY A 53 -22.52 -4.25 -3.51
N ARG A 54 -21.49 -5.12 -3.34
CA ARG A 54 -21.40 -6.47 -3.91
C ARG A 54 -21.04 -7.48 -2.84
N SER A 55 -21.23 -8.77 -3.14
CA SER A 55 -20.77 -9.86 -2.27
C SER A 55 -19.25 -9.85 -2.14
N VAL A 56 -18.74 -10.03 -0.92
CA VAL A 56 -17.30 -9.96 -0.61
C VAL A 56 -16.91 -11.15 0.24
N GLU A 57 -15.92 -11.91 -0.21
CA GLU A 57 -15.25 -12.95 0.57
C GLU A 57 -13.87 -12.49 1.02
N VAL A 58 -13.49 -12.75 2.28
CA VAL A 58 -12.18 -12.38 2.81
C VAL A 58 -11.34 -13.62 3.03
N HIS A 59 -10.13 -13.60 2.50
CA HIS A 59 -9.14 -14.66 2.63
C HIS A 59 -7.86 -14.11 3.25
N THR A 60 -7.24 -14.89 4.15
CA THR A 60 -5.96 -14.53 4.78
C THR A 60 -4.90 -15.56 4.40
N ILE A 61 -3.76 -15.11 3.90
CA ILE A 61 -2.61 -15.95 3.56
C ILE A 61 -1.79 -16.28 4.83
N GLY A 62 -1.81 -15.38 5.82
CA GLY A 62 -1.09 -15.53 7.09
C GLY A 62 0.43 -15.60 6.94
N GLY A 63 0.98 -14.91 5.92
CA GLY A 63 2.40 -14.95 5.63
C GLY A 63 2.89 -16.28 4.99
N ASP A 64 2.07 -17.33 4.89
CA ASP A 64 2.43 -18.65 4.39
C ASP A 64 2.25 -18.75 2.86
N LYS A 65 3.36 -19.06 2.17
CA LYS A 65 3.38 -19.20 0.71
C LYS A 65 2.48 -20.36 0.24
N ALA A 66 2.49 -21.49 0.93
CA ALA A 66 1.71 -22.68 0.52
C ALA A 66 0.21 -22.46 0.71
N VAL A 67 -0.20 -21.70 1.72
CA VAL A 67 -1.60 -21.25 1.89
C VAL A 67 -2.00 -20.35 0.72
N GLY A 68 -1.15 -19.40 0.36
CA GLY A 68 -1.39 -18.50 -0.77
C GLY A 68 -1.52 -19.25 -2.10
N GLU A 69 -0.62 -20.20 -2.40
CA GLU A 69 -0.66 -21.00 -3.63
C GLU A 69 -1.93 -21.87 -3.73
N ARG A 70 -2.35 -22.49 -2.63
CA ARG A 70 -3.64 -23.24 -2.59
C ARG A 70 -4.85 -22.31 -2.82
N LEU A 71 -4.83 -21.13 -2.22
CA LEU A 71 -5.89 -20.14 -2.44
C LEU A 71 -5.94 -19.70 -3.92
N MET A 72 -4.80 -19.41 -4.53
CA MET A 72 -4.75 -19.02 -5.94
C MET A 72 -5.26 -20.17 -6.84
N ALA A 73 -4.91 -21.41 -6.57
CA ALA A 73 -5.43 -22.56 -7.34
C ALA A 73 -6.96 -22.69 -7.21
N LYS A 74 -7.51 -22.45 -6.01
CA LYS A 74 -8.99 -22.41 -5.81
C LYS A 74 -9.62 -21.29 -6.62
N LEU A 75 -9.09 -20.07 -6.54
CA LEU A 75 -9.61 -18.89 -7.23
C LEU A 75 -9.40 -18.97 -8.76
N ALA A 76 -8.40 -19.70 -9.24
CA ALA A 76 -8.22 -19.94 -10.67
C ALA A 76 -9.29 -20.89 -11.24
N ALA A 77 -9.81 -21.83 -10.44
CA ALA A 77 -10.87 -22.75 -10.82
C ALA A 77 -12.26 -22.06 -10.83
N ASP A 78 -12.48 -21.10 -9.96
CA ASP A 78 -13.70 -20.27 -9.87
C ASP A 78 -13.29 -18.81 -9.62
N PRO A 79 -12.95 -18.04 -10.70
CA PRO A 79 -12.39 -16.71 -10.56
C PRO A 79 -13.40 -15.72 -9.98
N PRO A 80 -12.97 -14.89 -9.00
CA PRO A 80 -13.80 -13.78 -8.53
C PRO A 80 -13.95 -12.72 -9.63
N GLU A 81 -14.99 -11.89 -9.53
CA GLU A 81 -15.20 -10.76 -10.44
C GLU A 81 -14.06 -9.74 -10.38
N ALA A 82 -13.52 -9.53 -9.18
CA ALA A 82 -12.34 -8.68 -8.92
C ALA A 82 -11.67 -9.05 -7.59
N VAL A 83 -10.47 -8.52 -7.38
CA VAL A 83 -9.71 -8.71 -6.14
C VAL A 83 -9.33 -7.35 -5.54
N PHE A 84 -9.53 -7.22 -4.22
CA PHE A 84 -8.88 -6.22 -3.40
C PHE A 84 -7.75 -6.88 -2.60
N ALA A 85 -6.49 -6.62 -2.97
CA ALA A 85 -5.32 -7.25 -2.37
C ALA A 85 -4.66 -6.33 -1.34
N LEU A 86 -4.50 -6.79 -0.11
CA LEU A 86 -3.89 -6.07 0.99
C LEU A 86 -2.51 -6.62 1.32
N GLY A 87 -1.48 -5.81 1.06
CA GLY A 87 -0.07 -6.13 1.26
C GLY A 87 0.59 -6.80 0.05
N ALA A 88 1.92 -6.78 0.04
CA ALA A 88 2.73 -7.14 -1.12
C ALA A 88 2.61 -8.62 -1.53
N LYS A 89 2.48 -9.55 -0.58
CA LYS A 89 2.39 -10.98 -0.88
C LYS A 89 1.07 -11.33 -1.59
N ALA A 90 -0.05 -10.81 -1.09
CA ALA A 90 -1.35 -11.00 -1.71
C ALA A 90 -1.37 -10.39 -3.12
N ALA A 91 -0.94 -9.14 -3.26
CA ALA A 91 -0.89 -8.45 -4.54
C ALA A 91 0.02 -9.17 -5.55
N TRP A 92 1.18 -9.67 -5.10
CA TRP A 92 2.09 -10.43 -5.95
C TRP A 92 1.49 -11.75 -6.44
N LEU A 93 0.87 -12.52 -5.54
CA LEU A 93 0.25 -13.79 -5.91
C LEU A 93 -0.87 -13.58 -6.95
N VAL A 94 -1.73 -12.59 -6.73
CA VAL A 94 -2.83 -12.31 -7.66
C VAL A 94 -2.30 -11.84 -9.01
N SER A 95 -1.39 -10.86 -9.06
CA SER A 95 -0.85 -10.34 -10.32
C SER A 95 -0.14 -11.40 -11.17
N HIS A 96 0.49 -12.41 -10.55
CA HIS A 96 1.24 -13.44 -11.24
C HIS A 96 0.43 -14.71 -11.54
N GLN A 97 -0.53 -15.07 -10.70
CA GLN A 97 -1.27 -16.33 -10.85
C GLN A 97 -2.70 -16.15 -11.37
N LEU A 98 -3.24 -14.92 -11.25
CA LEU A 98 -4.57 -14.55 -11.75
C LEU A 98 -4.50 -13.27 -12.61
N PRO A 99 -3.62 -13.20 -13.64
CA PRO A 99 -3.30 -11.94 -14.33
C PRO A 99 -4.47 -11.33 -15.12
N GLN A 100 -5.55 -12.09 -15.31
CA GLN A 100 -6.75 -11.63 -16.01
C GLN A 100 -7.82 -11.11 -15.04
N VAL A 101 -7.68 -11.36 -13.74
CA VAL A 101 -8.65 -10.92 -12.74
C VAL A 101 -8.35 -9.47 -12.37
N PRO A 102 -9.31 -8.55 -12.50
CA PRO A 102 -9.14 -7.16 -12.09
C PRO A 102 -8.73 -7.04 -10.64
N MET A 103 -7.64 -6.33 -10.38
CA MET A 103 -7.11 -6.18 -9.03
C MET A 103 -6.84 -4.72 -8.69
N VAL A 104 -7.31 -4.31 -7.51
CA VAL A 104 -6.81 -3.13 -6.80
C VAL A 104 -5.97 -3.59 -5.62
N HIS A 105 -4.74 -3.13 -5.52
CA HIS A 105 -3.91 -3.39 -4.35
C HIS A 105 -3.79 -2.17 -3.44
N ALA A 106 -3.59 -2.40 -2.14
CA ALA A 106 -3.21 -1.40 -1.15
C ALA A 106 -2.24 -1.99 -0.12
N MET A 107 -1.68 -1.14 0.74
CA MET A 107 -0.68 -1.53 1.75
C MET A 107 0.59 -2.16 1.12
N VAL A 108 0.96 -1.68 -0.08
CA VAL A 108 2.20 -2.02 -0.79
C VAL A 108 2.99 -0.74 -1.01
N LEU A 109 4.17 -0.62 -0.40
CA LEU A 109 4.97 0.61 -0.45
C LEU A 109 5.63 0.84 -1.81
N ASP A 110 6.15 -0.21 -2.43
CA ASP A 110 6.79 -0.16 -3.76
C ASP A 110 6.35 -1.38 -4.56
N PRO A 111 5.21 -1.31 -5.26
CA PRO A 111 4.70 -2.43 -6.06
C PRO A 111 5.60 -2.76 -7.24
N SER A 112 6.31 -1.78 -7.82
CA SER A 112 7.20 -1.99 -8.97
C SER A 112 8.38 -2.89 -8.65
N ARG A 113 8.92 -2.77 -7.45
CA ARG A 113 9.99 -3.64 -6.93
C ARG A 113 9.64 -5.12 -6.93
N TYR A 114 8.37 -5.43 -6.76
CA TYR A 114 7.85 -6.81 -6.71
C TYR A 114 7.27 -7.25 -8.05
N GLY A 115 7.33 -6.42 -9.10
CA GLY A 115 6.68 -6.71 -10.38
C GLY A 115 5.15 -6.81 -10.25
N ILE A 116 4.55 -6.04 -9.34
CA ILE A 116 3.11 -5.95 -9.17
C ILE A 116 2.59 -4.93 -10.16
N ASP A 117 2.40 -5.37 -11.39
CA ASP A 117 1.87 -4.60 -12.52
C ASP A 117 1.07 -5.49 -13.46
N GLY A 118 0.52 -4.92 -14.50
CA GLY A 118 -0.21 -5.64 -15.53
C GLY A 118 -1.48 -4.92 -16.01
N PRO A 119 -2.09 -5.42 -17.10
CA PRO A 119 -3.24 -4.76 -17.73
C PRO A 119 -4.53 -4.82 -16.88
N ALA A 120 -4.58 -5.71 -15.89
CA ALA A 120 -5.70 -5.84 -14.96
C ALA A 120 -5.34 -5.38 -13.54
N VAL A 121 -4.27 -4.58 -13.36
CA VAL A 121 -3.74 -4.21 -12.05
C VAL A 121 -3.71 -2.69 -11.87
N THR A 122 -4.34 -2.22 -10.81
CA THR A 122 -4.15 -0.87 -10.27
C THR A 122 -3.96 -0.92 -8.75
N GLY A 123 -3.80 0.21 -8.10
CA GLY A 123 -3.62 0.23 -6.65
C GLY A 123 -3.66 1.61 -6.04
N ILE A 124 -3.66 1.63 -4.70
CA ILE A 124 -3.62 2.83 -3.91
C ILE A 124 -2.17 3.07 -3.47
N ARG A 125 -1.64 4.24 -3.76
CA ARG A 125 -0.29 4.64 -3.32
C ARG A 125 -0.29 4.85 -1.82
N MET A 126 0.66 4.23 -1.13
CA MET A 126 0.75 4.29 0.33
C MET A 126 1.68 5.38 0.86
N GLN A 127 2.34 6.11 -0.01
CA GLN A 127 3.16 7.26 0.36
C GLN A 127 2.36 8.55 0.11
N PRO A 128 2.15 9.36 1.15
CA PRO A 128 1.54 10.68 0.97
C PRO A 128 2.47 11.59 0.17
N PRO A 129 1.95 12.64 -0.46
CA PRO A 129 2.78 13.66 -1.09
C PRO A 129 3.83 14.21 -0.11
N PRO A 130 5.11 14.30 -0.51
CA PRO A 130 6.18 14.77 0.37
C PRO A 130 5.90 16.12 0.99
N ASP A 131 5.24 17.02 0.28
CA ASP A 131 4.91 18.37 0.77
C ASP A 131 4.00 18.34 2.00
N LEU A 132 3.06 17.37 2.08
CA LEU A 132 2.21 17.20 3.26
C LEU A 132 3.03 16.74 4.48
N VAL A 133 3.98 15.82 4.27
CA VAL A 133 4.86 15.33 5.34
C VAL A 133 5.72 16.48 5.88
N LEU A 134 6.30 17.27 4.98
CA LEU A 134 7.15 18.40 5.33
C LEU A 134 6.39 19.55 5.98
N ALA A 135 5.16 19.82 5.56
CA ALA A 135 4.30 20.81 6.19
C ALA A 135 3.98 20.43 7.64
N GLN A 136 3.72 19.15 7.92
CA GLN A 136 3.49 18.67 9.29
C GLN A 136 4.78 18.75 10.14
N LEU A 137 5.93 18.42 9.56
CA LEU A 137 7.20 18.60 10.25
C LEU A 137 7.44 20.07 10.61
N GLN A 138 7.22 20.97 9.65
CA GLN A 138 7.43 22.41 9.85
C GLN A 138 6.48 22.97 10.92
N LEU A 139 5.26 22.44 10.99
CA LEU A 139 4.26 22.83 12.00
C LEU A 139 4.67 22.37 13.40
N LEU A 140 5.08 21.10 13.54
CA LEU A 140 5.32 20.48 14.85
C LEU A 140 6.76 20.67 15.35
N ALA A 141 7.73 20.90 14.46
CA ALA A 141 9.15 21.09 14.78
C ALA A 141 9.78 22.18 13.89
N PRO A 142 9.38 23.47 14.07
CA PRO A 142 9.77 24.57 13.18
C PRO A 142 11.28 24.89 13.20
N ASP A 143 11.98 24.47 14.23
CA ASP A 143 13.42 24.68 14.36
C ASP A 143 14.27 23.73 13.53
N VAL A 144 13.69 22.66 12.98
CA VAL A 144 14.36 21.74 12.07
C VAL A 144 14.72 22.45 10.78
N LYS A 145 16.01 22.43 10.40
CA LYS A 145 16.52 23.02 9.15
C LYS A 145 17.30 22.01 8.31
N ARG A 146 17.93 21.02 8.94
CA ARG A 146 18.75 20.00 8.29
C ARG A 146 18.09 18.64 8.41
N LEU A 147 17.70 18.06 7.26
CA LEU A 147 17.08 16.75 7.20
C LEU A 147 18.09 15.69 6.75
N GLY A 148 18.25 14.66 7.56
CA GLY A 148 19.07 13.49 7.25
C GLY A 148 18.22 12.40 6.56
N ILE A 149 18.72 11.85 5.46
CA ILE A 149 18.10 10.73 4.75
C ILE A 149 19.19 9.68 4.47
N VAL A 150 18.96 8.43 4.85
CA VAL A 150 19.81 7.30 4.48
C VAL A 150 19.08 6.42 3.50
N LEU A 151 19.74 6.06 2.39
CA LEU A 151 19.18 5.29 1.29
C LEU A 151 20.17 4.21 0.86
N SER A 152 19.67 3.05 0.46
CA SER A 152 20.52 2.08 -0.22
C SER A 152 20.83 2.50 -1.65
N THR A 153 21.98 2.04 -2.16
CA THR A 153 22.35 2.28 -3.57
C THR A 153 21.46 1.52 -4.55
N THR A 154 20.73 0.52 -4.07
CA THR A 154 19.80 -0.30 -4.86
C THR A 154 18.37 0.24 -4.87
N ASN A 155 18.07 1.26 -4.06
CA ASN A 155 16.75 1.88 -4.05
C ASN A 155 16.67 2.94 -5.14
N ASN A 156 15.92 2.64 -6.19
CA ASN A 156 15.70 3.49 -7.34
C ASN A 156 14.25 4.00 -7.44
N ASP A 157 13.50 4.00 -6.32
CA ASP A 157 12.15 4.55 -6.30
C ASP A 157 12.17 6.04 -6.70
N PRO A 158 11.45 6.44 -7.76
CA PRO A 158 11.37 7.84 -8.19
C PRO A 158 10.86 8.77 -7.09
N MET A 159 9.98 8.28 -6.21
CA MET A 159 9.46 9.04 -5.06
C MET A 159 10.54 9.57 -4.14
N ILE A 160 11.70 8.90 -4.06
CA ILE A 160 12.84 9.37 -3.25
C ILE A 160 13.40 10.68 -3.82
N GLY A 161 13.55 10.75 -5.12
CA GLY A 161 13.98 11.98 -5.81
C GLY A 161 12.99 13.12 -5.59
N GLU A 162 11.69 12.84 -5.71
CA GLU A 162 10.62 13.79 -5.44
C GLU A 162 10.65 14.29 -3.98
N ALA A 163 10.80 13.37 -3.02
CA ALA A 163 10.88 13.71 -1.59
C ALA A 163 12.07 14.62 -1.27
N ILE A 164 13.25 14.31 -1.81
CA ILE A 164 14.46 15.13 -1.62
C ILE A 164 14.27 16.53 -2.25
N GLN A 165 13.68 16.59 -3.44
CA GLN A 165 13.44 17.87 -4.11
C GLN A 165 12.39 18.71 -3.36
N ALA A 166 11.30 18.10 -2.91
CA ALA A 166 10.27 18.75 -2.11
C ALA A 166 10.87 19.33 -0.80
N ALA A 167 11.73 18.57 -0.12
CA ALA A 167 12.41 19.06 1.09
C ALA A 167 13.27 20.28 0.80
N ARG A 168 14.03 20.29 -0.30
CA ARG A 168 14.81 21.45 -0.72
C ARG A 168 13.93 22.67 -1.04
N ASN A 169 12.85 22.45 -1.76
CA ASN A 169 11.88 23.49 -2.11
C ASN A 169 11.19 24.09 -0.87
N ALA A 170 10.97 23.26 0.16
CA ALA A 170 10.46 23.70 1.47
C ALA A 170 11.51 24.38 2.35
N GLY A 171 12.73 24.58 1.85
CA GLY A 171 13.80 25.31 2.53
C GLY A 171 14.70 24.46 3.45
N TYR A 172 14.56 23.13 3.41
CA TYR A 172 15.44 22.25 4.19
C TYR A 172 16.79 22.01 3.51
N THR A 173 17.86 21.98 4.29
CA THR A 173 19.15 21.42 3.87
C THR A 173 19.08 19.92 3.97
N VAL A 174 19.12 19.20 2.85
CA VAL A 174 19.02 17.72 2.81
C VAL A 174 20.42 17.10 2.80
N ILE A 175 20.72 16.29 3.81
CA ILE A 175 21.93 15.49 3.95
C ILE A 175 21.57 14.03 3.62
N ALA A 176 21.67 13.67 2.34
CA ALA A 176 21.39 12.33 1.86
C ALA A 176 22.65 11.47 1.81
N ARG A 177 22.60 10.26 2.38
CA ARG A 177 23.69 9.29 2.36
C ARG A 177 23.24 8.02 1.67
N ARG A 178 23.91 7.66 0.56
CA ARG A 178 23.69 6.37 -0.12
C ARG A 178 24.69 5.34 0.39
N VAL A 179 24.19 4.15 0.73
CA VAL A 179 24.95 3.06 1.35
C VAL A 179 24.77 1.76 0.57
N GLY A 180 25.85 0.98 0.47
CA GLY A 180 25.86 -0.25 -0.34
C GLY A 180 25.48 -1.51 0.41
N ASN A 181 25.61 -1.53 1.72
CA ASN A 181 25.40 -2.72 2.54
C ASN A 181 24.95 -2.38 3.97
N GLU A 182 24.51 -3.38 4.71
CA GLU A 182 23.92 -3.23 6.05
C GLU A 182 24.92 -2.65 7.10
N ARG A 183 26.23 -2.92 6.95
CA ARG A 183 27.24 -2.34 7.85
C ARG A 183 27.33 -0.83 7.67
N ASP A 184 27.33 -0.37 6.41
CA ASP A 184 27.40 1.05 6.08
C ASP A 184 26.12 1.77 6.48
N VAL A 185 24.94 1.10 6.39
CA VAL A 185 23.68 1.63 6.94
C VAL A 185 23.85 1.99 8.42
N ARG A 186 24.32 1.04 9.25
CA ARG A 186 24.48 1.30 10.69
C ARG A 186 25.50 2.38 10.98
N ALA A 187 26.61 2.43 10.21
CA ALA A 187 27.60 3.48 10.35
C ALA A 187 27.05 4.85 9.97
N ALA A 188 26.24 4.94 8.89
CA ALA A 188 25.58 6.16 8.48
C ALA A 188 24.56 6.64 9.53
N LEU A 189 23.73 5.74 10.05
CA LEU A 189 22.72 6.05 11.07
C LEU A 189 23.36 6.58 12.37
N ARG A 190 24.49 6.02 12.79
CA ARG A 190 25.22 6.51 14.00
C ARG A 190 25.84 7.88 13.82
N ARG A 191 26.27 8.24 12.61
CA ARG A 191 26.88 9.54 12.34
C ARG A 191 25.86 10.65 12.08
N MET A 192 24.70 10.28 11.55
CA MET A 192 23.65 11.21 11.12
C MET A 192 23.28 12.23 12.22
N PRO A 193 23.08 11.82 13.49
CA PRO A 193 22.68 12.74 14.56
C PRO A 193 23.58 13.95 14.77
N ALA A 194 24.88 13.85 14.50
CA ALA A 194 25.81 14.97 14.63
C ALA A 194 25.70 16.01 13.51
N GLU A 195 25.00 15.70 12.42
CA GLU A 195 25.00 16.49 11.19
C GLU A 195 23.66 17.14 10.87
N VAL A 196 22.57 16.67 11.49
CA VAL A 196 21.20 17.01 11.13
C VAL A 196 20.37 17.45 12.34
N ASP A 197 19.21 18.04 12.07
CA ASP A 197 18.25 18.45 13.10
C ASP A 197 17.07 17.47 13.18
N ALA A 198 16.86 16.63 12.15
CA ALA A 198 15.90 15.53 12.12
C ALA A 198 16.33 14.45 11.12
N VAL A 199 15.84 13.23 11.31
CA VAL A 199 16.00 12.14 10.35
C VAL A 199 14.66 11.86 9.69
N TRP A 200 14.63 11.82 8.36
CA TRP A 200 13.47 11.41 7.60
C TRP A 200 13.70 10.02 7.01
N LEU A 201 12.96 9.05 7.51
CA LEU A 201 12.94 7.68 7.00
C LEU A 201 12.03 7.62 5.79
N LEU A 202 12.60 7.29 4.64
CA LEU A 202 11.87 6.92 3.44
C LEU A 202 11.81 5.39 3.34
N PRO A 203 10.80 4.82 2.64
CA PRO A 203 10.70 3.38 2.45
C PRO A 203 11.94 2.82 1.74
N ASP A 204 12.76 2.10 2.47
CA ASP A 204 13.96 1.42 1.95
C ASP A 204 14.19 0.14 2.78
N PRO A 205 13.90 -1.05 2.24
CA PRO A 205 13.97 -2.30 3.01
C PRO A 205 15.38 -2.75 3.36
N VAL A 206 16.41 -2.17 2.75
CA VAL A 206 17.81 -2.38 3.15
C VAL A 206 18.16 -1.50 4.35
N VAL A 207 17.64 -0.27 4.35
CA VAL A 207 17.90 0.71 5.42
C VAL A 207 16.97 0.47 6.61
N VAL A 208 15.66 0.34 6.37
CA VAL A 208 14.65 0.24 7.44
C VAL A 208 14.36 -1.23 7.75
N THR A 209 15.28 -1.86 8.46
CA THR A 209 15.08 -3.16 9.09
C THR A 209 14.81 -2.97 10.59
N PRO A 210 14.20 -3.92 11.31
CA PRO A 210 13.98 -3.81 12.76
C PRO A 210 15.27 -3.50 13.51
N ARG A 211 16.37 -4.16 13.13
CA ARG A 211 17.69 -3.96 13.76
C ARG A 211 18.26 -2.57 13.48
N ASN A 212 18.20 -2.10 12.24
CA ASN A 212 18.70 -0.79 11.87
C ASN A 212 17.87 0.32 12.50
N PHE A 213 16.55 0.14 12.57
CA PHE A 213 15.66 1.09 13.21
C PHE A 213 15.96 1.21 14.72
N GLN A 214 16.23 0.11 15.43
CA GLN A 214 16.65 0.13 16.84
C GLN A 214 17.94 0.93 17.03
N VAL A 215 18.92 0.77 16.12
CA VAL A 215 20.16 1.56 16.17
C VAL A 215 19.86 3.04 15.97
N LEU A 216 19.09 3.40 14.93
CA LEU A 216 18.73 4.79 14.68
C LEU A 216 18.01 5.41 15.88
N GLN A 217 17.02 4.70 16.43
CA GLN A 217 16.23 5.21 17.55
C GLN A 217 17.09 5.49 18.78
N ALA A 218 18.02 4.57 19.11
CA ALA A 218 18.91 4.78 20.25
C ALA A 218 19.80 6.02 20.06
N GLU A 219 20.39 6.19 18.87
CA GLU A 219 21.24 7.33 18.54
C GLU A 219 20.43 8.64 18.47
N ALA A 220 19.23 8.60 17.89
CA ALA A 220 18.35 9.77 17.78
C ALA A 220 17.86 10.25 19.15
N LEU A 221 17.46 9.34 20.05
CA LEU A 221 17.08 9.67 21.42
C LEU A 221 18.25 10.28 22.20
N ALA A 222 19.44 9.69 22.10
CA ALA A 222 20.65 10.23 22.78
C ALA A 222 21.05 11.63 22.28
N ALA A 223 20.72 11.94 21.03
CA ALA A 223 21.02 13.24 20.41
C ALA A 223 19.80 14.20 20.40
N HIS A 224 18.69 13.85 21.06
CA HIS A 224 17.45 14.65 21.09
C HIS A 224 16.87 14.95 19.69
N LEU A 225 17.02 14.03 18.75
CA LEU A 225 16.63 14.23 17.36
C LEU A 225 15.25 13.63 17.03
N PRO A 226 14.36 14.39 16.40
CA PRO A 226 13.13 13.86 15.85
C PRO A 226 13.41 12.91 14.68
N VAL A 227 12.68 11.78 14.65
CA VAL A 227 12.66 10.82 13.53
C VAL A 227 11.28 10.84 12.90
N LEU A 228 11.20 11.23 11.63
CA LEU A 228 10.00 11.12 10.82
C LEU A 228 9.97 9.74 10.18
N ALA A 229 8.87 9.05 10.30
CA ALA A 229 8.64 7.73 9.72
C ALA A 229 7.58 7.78 8.61
N TYR A 230 7.49 6.72 7.83
CA TYR A 230 6.49 6.56 6.77
C TYR A 230 5.31 5.68 7.19
N SER A 231 5.31 5.15 8.41
CA SER A 231 4.25 4.27 8.89
C SER A 231 4.03 4.40 10.39
N GLU A 232 2.79 4.16 10.81
CA GLU A 232 2.39 4.15 12.21
C GLU A 232 3.14 3.11 13.03
N GLY A 233 3.42 1.91 12.46
CA GLY A 233 4.20 0.88 13.14
C GLY A 233 5.60 1.33 13.56
N LEU A 234 6.25 2.22 12.79
CA LEU A 234 7.53 2.83 13.18
C LEU A 234 7.36 3.87 14.27
N VAL A 235 6.23 4.60 14.31
CA VAL A 235 5.89 5.53 15.39
C VAL A 235 5.63 4.76 16.70
N GLN A 236 4.91 3.65 16.63
CA GLN A 236 4.71 2.73 17.76
C GLN A 236 6.02 2.14 18.25
N ALA A 237 6.97 1.89 17.34
CA ALA A 237 8.33 1.42 17.67
C ALA A 237 9.27 2.51 18.16
N GLY A 238 8.84 3.80 18.19
CA GLY A 238 9.59 4.90 18.81
C GLY A 238 9.99 6.06 17.89
N ALA A 239 9.63 6.08 16.60
CA ALA A 239 9.76 7.30 15.80
C ALA A 239 8.88 8.41 16.40
N LEU A 240 9.22 9.68 16.14
CA LEU A 240 8.47 10.81 16.65
C LEU A 240 7.07 10.87 16.03
N MET A 241 7.01 10.84 14.72
CA MET A 241 5.75 11.04 13.98
C MET A 241 5.78 10.36 12.61
N CYS A 242 4.61 10.13 12.08
CA CYS A 242 4.42 9.86 10.66
C CYS A 242 3.22 10.63 10.11
N VAL A 243 3.24 10.85 8.79
CA VAL A 243 2.07 11.18 8.00
C VAL A 243 1.81 9.96 7.12
N ALA A 244 0.64 9.37 7.21
CA ALA A 244 0.27 8.16 6.49
C ALA A 244 -1.10 8.32 5.84
N PRO A 245 -1.42 7.58 4.78
CA PRO A 245 -2.76 7.55 4.22
C PRO A 245 -3.79 7.15 5.29
N ASP A 246 -4.91 7.85 5.32
CA ASP A 246 -6.03 7.47 6.17
C ASP A 246 -6.59 6.11 5.73
N PRO A 247 -6.71 5.12 6.64
CA PRO A 247 -7.14 3.77 6.29
C PRO A 247 -8.55 3.72 5.66
N ASP A 248 -9.46 4.58 6.12
CA ASP A 248 -10.81 4.68 5.58
C ASP A 248 -10.78 5.23 4.15
N ALA A 249 -9.92 6.22 3.88
CA ALA A 249 -9.72 6.74 2.54
C ALA A 249 -9.16 5.67 1.60
N VAL A 250 -8.23 4.84 2.07
CA VAL A 250 -7.70 3.70 1.28
C VAL A 250 -8.81 2.75 0.88
N GLY A 251 -9.68 2.35 1.82
CA GLY A 251 -10.82 1.48 1.54
C GLY A 251 -11.83 2.09 0.56
N ARG A 252 -12.16 3.38 0.75
CA ARG A 252 -13.03 4.12 -0.18
C ARG A 252 -12.46 4.15 -1.59
N MET A 253 -11.21 4.54 -1.74
CA MET A 253 -10.56 4.64 -3.06
C MET A 253 -10.45 3.29 -3.75
N ALA A 254 -10.15 2.22 -3.01
CA ALA A 254 -10.12 0.87 -3.58
C ALA A 254 -11.49 0.45 -4.12
N ALA A 255 -12.56 0.72 -3.37
CA ALA A 255 -13.92 0.46 -3.83
C ALA A 255 -14.27 1.31 -5.07
N ASP A 256 -13.91 2.60 -5.07
CA ASP A 256 -14.20 3.52 -6.19
C ASP A 256 -13.48 3.10 -7.47
N GLN A 257 -12.25 2.62 -7.40
CA GLN A 257 -11.53 2.11 -8.55
C GLN A 257 -12.20 0.86 -9.14
N LEU A 258 -12.68 -0.08 -8.30
CA LEU A 258 -13.43 -1.22 -8.80
C LEU A 258 -14.81 -0.81 -9.34
N LEU A 259 -15.51 0.13 -8.72
CA LEU A 259 -16.79 0.64 -9.23
C LEU A 259 -16.63 1.31 -10.61
N ARG A 260 -15.55 2.07 -10.82
CA ARG A 260 -15.21 2.63 -12.15
C ARG A 260 -14.94 1.51 -13.17
N HIS A 261 -14.22 0.47 -12.76
CA HIS A 261 -14.00 -0.69 -13.62
C HIS A 261 -15.31 -1.37 -14.00
N PHE A 262 -16.20 -1.60 -13.04
CA PHE A 262 -17.52 -2.20 -13.31
C PHE A 262 -18.44 -1.29 -14.15
N ALA A 263 -18.18 0.00 -14.18
CA ALA A 263 -18.82 0.96 -15.07
C ALA A 263 -18.23 0.98 -16.50
N GLY A 264 -17.21 0.14 -16.77
CA GLY A 264 -16.60 -0.04 -18.10
C GLY A 264 -15.24 0.61 -18.29
N GLU A 265 -14.64 1.24 -17.24
CA GLU A 265 -13.27 1.76 -17.35
C GLU A 265 -12.25 0.63 -17.28
N ASN A 266 -11.18 0.73 -18.06
CA ASN A 266 -10.09 -0.24 -17.98
C ASN A 266 -9.28 -0.03 -16.70
N ILE A 267 -9.27 -1.03 -15.81
CA ILE A 267 -8.62 -0.97 -14.51
C ILE A 267 -7.10 -0.69 -14.62
N GLY A 268 -6.43 -1.23 -15.63
CA GLY A 268 -4.98 -1.09 -15.82
C GLY A 268 -4.53 0.33 -16.21
N VAL A 269 -5.46 1.22 -16.61
CA VAL A 269 -5.16 2.62 -16.91
C VAL A 269 -5.61 3.57 -15.79
N LEU A 270 -6.20 3.05 -14.72
CA LEU A 270 -6.58 3.87 -13.58
C LEU A 270 -5.32 4.32 -12.81
N ASP A 271 -5.27 5.60 -12.49
CA ASP A 271 -4.14 6.18 -11.75
C ASP A 271 -3.98 5.55 -10.36
N ARG A 272 -2.74 5.23 -10.03
CA ARG A 272 -2.34 4.84 -8.67
C ARG A 272 -2.19 6.07 -7.79
N ALA A 273 -3.30 6.76 -7.52
CA ALA A 273 -3.30 7.95 -6.70
C ALA A 273 -3.02 7.65 -5.23
N ALA A 274 -2.39 8.60 -4.54
CA ALA A 274 -2.33 8.59 -3.09
C ALA A 274 -3.66 9.14 -2.54
N PRO A 275 -4.13 8.68 -1.36
CA PRO A 275 -5.25 9.30 -0.68
C PRO A 275 -4.96 10.76 -0.37
N GLU A 276 -5.93 11.63 -0.64
CA GLU A 276 -5.86 13.05 -0.27
C GLU A 276 -6.00 13.24 1.25
N VAL A 277 -6.71 12.32 1.90
CA VAL A 277 -6.87 12.31 3.35
C VAL A 277 -5.73 11.51 3.95
N VAL A 278 -4.97 12.17 4.82
CA VAL A 278 -3.85 11.60 5.55
C VAL A 278 -4.09 11.70 7.05
N ARG A 279 -3.43 10.83 7.82
CA ARG A 279 -3.41 10.86 9.28
C ARG A 279 -2.02 11.24 9.77
N VAL A 280 -1.98 12.12 10.73
CA VAL A 280 -0.75 12.49 11.46
C VAL A 280 -0.76 11.74 12.80
N VAL A 281 0.22 10.88 13.00
CA VAL A 281 0.38 10.12 14.24
C VAL A 281 1.64 10.60 14.94
N LEU A 282 1.53 10.95 16.23
CA LEU A 282 2.60 11.47 17.07
C LEU A 282 2.86 10.54 18.25
N ASN A 283 4.12 10.25 18.53
CA ASN A 283 4.54 9.54 19.75
C ASN A 283 4.88 10.55 20.85
N ARG A 284 4.01 10.71 21.83
CA ARG A 284 4.20 11.62 22.95
C ARG A 284 5.41 11.24 23.81
N GLN A 285 5.63 9.95 24.04
CA GLN A 285 6.76 9.49 24.84
C GLN A 285 8.10 9.87 24.18
N THR A 286 8.20 9.70 22.86
CA THR A 286 9.39 10.11 22.11
C THR A 286 9.52 11.62 22.10
N GLN A 287 8.41 12.37 21.89
CA GLN A 287 8.40 13.83 21.95
C GLN A 287 8.98 14.35 23.27
N GLU A 288 8.52 13.80 24.40
CA GLU A 288 9.00 14.18 25.74
C GLU A 288 10.46 13.77 25.96
N ALA A 289 10.85 12.57 25.52
CA ALA A 289 12.21 12.05 25.67
C ALA A 289 13.26 12.85 24.90
N ILE A 290 12.92 13.40 23.72
CA ILE A 290 13.80 14.27 22.95
C ILE A 290 13.71 15.75 23.38
N GLY A 291 12.84 16.08 24.33
CA GLY A 291 12.66 17.46 24.81
C GLY A 291 11.99 18.40 23.81
N LEU A 292 11.27 17.87 22.80
CA LEU A 292 10.58 18.68 21.81
C LEU A 292 9.33 19.32 22.42
N THR A 293 9.29 20.65 22.47
CA THR A 293 8.11 21.40 22.89
C THR A 293 7.21 21.66 21.70
N ILE A 294 5.99 21.16 21.75
CA ILE A 294 4.95 21.42 20.75
C ILE A 294 3.87 22.29 21.40
N ASP A 295 3.49 23.38 20.74
CA ASP A 295 2.38 24.21 21.21
C ASP A 295 1.11 23.34 21.31
N PRO A 296 0.42 23.30 22.47
CA PRO A 296 -0.77 22.49 22.64
C PRO A 296 -1.87 22.73 21.59
N THR A 297 -1.95 23.94 21.03
CA THR A 297 -2.91 24.28 19.98
C THR A 297 -2.62 23.54 18.68
N LEU A 298 -1.37 23.19 18.40
CA LEU A 298 -0.94 22.46 17.22
C LEU A 298 -1.28 20.97 17.31
N LEU A 299 -1.54 20.44 18.49
CA LEU A 299 -1.99 19.05 18.65
C LEU A 299 -3.39 18.80 18.04
N ALA A 300 -4.15 19.86 17.75
CA ALA A 300 -5.38 19.76 17.00
C ALA A 300 -5.18 19.31 15.53
N PHE A 301 -3.95 19.40 15.01
CA PHE A 301 -3.56 18.91 13.68
C PHE A 301 -2.94 17.51 13.70
N VAL A 302 -2.96 16.84 14.86
CA VAL A 302 -2.49 15.48 15.06
C VAL A 302 -3.71 14.58 15.26
N ASP A 303 -3.91 13.61 14.39
CA ASP A 303 -5.09 12.73 14.41
C ASP A 303 -4.99 11.68 15.52
N GLU A 304 -3.77 11.23 15.84
CA GLU A 304 -3.54 10.26 16.91
C GLU A 304 -2.27 10.57 17.69
N VAL A 305 -2.40 10.61 19.02
CA VAL A 305 -1.28 10.76 19.95
C VAL A 305 -1.07 9.45 20.69
N LEU A 306 0.02 8.76 20.41
CA LEU A 306 0.40 7.52 21.09
C LEU A 306 1.02 7.86 22.45
N ALA A 307 0.31 7.54 23.54
CA ALA A 307 0.76 7.80 24.90
C ALA A 307 1.64 6.69 25.50
N ARG A 308 1.55 5.45 24.97
CA ARG A 308 2.35 4.26 25.36
C ARG A 308 2.48 3.30 24.19
N PRO A 309 3.58 2.55 24.07
CA PRO A 309 3.63 1.44 23.12
C PRO A 309 2.53 0.44 23.49
N ARG A 310 1.72 0.02 22.54
CA ARG A 310 0.80 -1.11 22.73
C ARG A 310 1.66 -2.33 23.04
N ARG A 311 1.62 -2.81 24.27
CA ARG A 311 2.25 -4.09 24.64
C ARG A 311 1.52 -5.19 23.87
N ARG A 312 2.25 -5.86 22.99
CA ARG A 312 1.83 -7.13 22.40
C ARG A 312 1.95 -8.24 23.41
#